data_9ad2a20dfd702a34330a6c1702b4ead2
#
_entry.id   9ad2a20dfd702a34330a6c1702b4ead2
#
_cell.length_a   1.000
_cell.length_b   1.000
_cell.length_c   1.000
_cell.angle_alpha   90.00
_cell.angle_beta   90.00
_cell.angle_gamma   90.00
#
_symmetry.space_group_name_H-M   'P 1'
#
loop_
_entity.id
_entity.type
_entity.pdbx_description
1 polymer ?
#
loop_
_entity_poly.entity_id
_entity_poly.type
_entity_poly.pdbx_seq_one_letter_code
_entity_poly.pdbx_strand_id
1 'polypeptide(L)'
;IASPDVSGVNVLTLPVETGTILTTNTPLPEVSSVEFAGAGTSSGNITITAPDTDETNTLTFPETTGTFATENSLGMRNLIINGNMAIAQRATSITGITSAGYYTCDRWNMSNTTAGTWTQTQDTDVPTGQGFASSLKLDCTTADASLAAGDQLGLETRLEGLNCQQLEYGTATAKSTTLSFWVKSNKTGVYTFEYFQSDSSRSISQTYTISVADTWEKKTITIDGDTSGIINNDNGLGLLAKWWLAAGTSWSSGTLATSWATLSNPNRVSSSNVNLAD
;
A
#
# COMPACT_ATOMS: atom_id res chain seq x y z
N ILE A 1 26.31 -55.25 1.05
CA ILE A 1 24.97 -54.65 1.04
C ILE A 1 24.02 -55.73 0.56
N ALA A 2 23.18 -56.27 1.45
CA ALA A 2 22.22 -57.28 1.07
C ALA A 2 21.10 -56.65 0.23
N SER A 3 20.68 -57.35 -0.84
CA SER A 3 19.53 -56.96 -1.63
C SER A 3 18.31 -56.83 -0.77
N PRO A 4 17.55 -55.78 -0.81
CA PRO A 4 16.35 -55.62 0.00
C PRO A 4 15.30 -56.65 -0.44
N ASP A 5 14.62 -57.24 0.55
CA ASP A 5 13.47 -58.10 0.33
C ASP A 5 12.31 -57.24 -0.21
N VAL A 6 11.76 -57.66 -1.36
CA VAL A 6 10.75 -56.89 -2.10
C VAL A 6 9.32 -56.95 -1.49
N SER A 7 9.16 -57.45 -0.29
CA SER A 7 7.84 -57.63 0.38
C SER A 7 7.58 -56.66 1.57
N GLY A 8 8.46 -55.75 1.88
CA GLY A 8 8.35 -54.85 3.01
C GLY A 8 8.36 -53.38 2.62
N VAL A 9 7.78 -52.57 3.48
CA VAL A 9 7.86 -51.09 3.40
C VAL A 9 9.30 -50.68 3.65
N ASN A 10 9.96 -50.16 2.62
CA ASN A 10 11.31 -49.60 2.75
C ASN A 10 11.23 -48.24 3.42
N VAL A 11 11.64 -48.12 4.64
CA VAL A 11 11.76 -46.85 5.35
C VAL A 11 13.18 -46.34 5.14
N LEU A 12 13.35 -45.25 4.39
CA LEU A 12 14.58 -44.50 4.36
C LEU A 12 14.57 -43.51 5.54
N THR A 13 15.34 -43.84 6.57
CA THR A 13 15.55 -42.86 7.66
C THR A 13 16.68 -41.93 7.25
N LEU A 14 16.38 -40.68 7.02
CA LEU A 14 17.39 -39.66 6.81
C LEU A 14 18.02 -39.27 8.15
N PRO A 15 19.34 -39.02 8.21
CA PRO A 15 19.97 -38.51 9.41
C PRO A 15 19.41 -37.13 9.79
N VAL A 16 19.35 -36.84 11.08
CA VAL A 16 18.84 -35.58 11.65
C VAL A 16 19.73 -34.39 11.29
N GLU A 17 20.92 -34.64 10.75
CA GLU A 17 21.87 -33.63 10.30
C GLU A 17 22.01 -33.66 8.78
N THR A 18 22.41 -32.53 8.19
CA THR A 18 22.52 -32.26 6.76
C THR A 18 23.04 -33.47 5.96
N GLY A 19 22.17 -34.07 5.19
CA GLY A 19 22.49 -35.21 4.32
C GLY A 19 22.17 -34.92 2.85
N THR A 20 23.01 -35.42 1.94
CA THR A 20 22.74 -35.36 0.50
C THR A 20 21.96 -36.64 0.12
N ILE A 21 20.79 -36.44 -0.51
CA ILE A 21 20.07 -37.55 -1.14
C ILE A 21 20.79 -37.88 -2.44
N LEU A 22 21.50 -39.02 -2.49
CA LEU A 22 22.07 -39.51 -3.70
C LEU A 22 21.00 -40.29 -4.48
N THR A 23 20.57 -39.77 -5.60
CA THR A 23 19.73 -40.49 -6.55
C THR A 23 20.64 -41.33 -7.48
N THR A 24 20.52 -42.64 -7.44
CA THR A 24 21.04 -43.50 -8.52
C THR A 24 20.05 -43.48 -9.70
N ASN A 25 20.52 -43.63 -10.92
CA ASN A 25 19.76 -43.57 -12.18
C ASN A 25 18.60 -44.58 -12.33
N THR A 26 18.05 -45.11 -11.28
CA THR A 26 16.79 -45.86 -11.30
C THR A 26 15.65 -44.91 -11.10
N PRO A 27 14.59 -44.94 -11.93
CA PRO A 27 13.39 -44.15 -11.68
C PRO A 27 12.89 -44.45 -10.25
N LEU A 28 12.85 -43.45 -9.41
CA LEU A 28 12.16 -43.56 -8.12
C LEU A 28 10.69 -43.85 -8.41
N PRO A 29 10.02 -44.72 -7.64
CA PRO A 29 8.56 -44.80 -7.71
C PRO A 29 8.01 -43.42 -7.52
N GLU A 30 7.00 -43.08 -8.29
CA GLU A 30 6.41 -41.74 -8.39
C GLU A 30 6.21 -41.11 -7.00
N VAL A 31 7.01 -40.08 -6.68
CA VAL A 31 6.78 -39.25 -5.50
C VAL A 31 5.75 -38.20 -5.89
N SER A 32 4.52 -38.43 -5.51
CA SER A 32 3.42 -37.51 -5.82
C SER A 32 3.50 -36.20 -5.02
N SER A 33 4.25 -36.19 -3.92
CA SER A 33 4.40 -34.99 -3.09
C SER A 33 5.68 -35.03 -2.23
N VAL A 34 6.22 -33.84 -1.94
CA VAL A 34 7.27 -33.62 -0.94
C VAL A 34 6.71 -32.73 0.14
N GLU A 35 6.84 -33.15 1.41
CA GLU A 35 6.34 -32.40 2.56
C GLU A 35 7.50 -31.84 3.39
N PHE A 36 7.44 -30.56 3.70
CA PHE A 36 8.37 -29.89 4.60
C PHE A 36 7.66 -29.60 5.91
N ALA A 37 8.08 -30.26 6.99
CA ALA A 37 7.56 -29.98 8.31
C ALA A 37 8.10 -28.68 8.86
N GLY A 38 7.24 -27.86 9.46
CA GLY A 38 7.67 -26.64 10.14
C GLY A 38 8.46 -26.96 11.42
N ALA A 39 9.38 -26.08 11.80
CA ALA A 39 10.32 -26.27 12.91
C ALA A 39 9.71 -26.10 14.34
N GLY A 40 8.43 -25.81 14.48
CA GLY A 40 7.76 -25.52 15.76
C GLY A 40 6.62 -26.47 16.10
N THR A 41 6.25 -26.57 17.37
CA THR A 41 5.16 -27.42 17.87
C THR A 41 3.76 -27.02 17.39
N SER A 42 3.63 -25.87 16.73
CA SER A 42 2.38 -25.35 16.13
C SER A 42 2.56 -24.96 14.65
N SER A 43 3.62 -25.43 14.00
CA SER A 43 3.88 -25.14 12.59
C SER A 43 3.12 -26.09 11.68
N GLY A 44 2.43 -25.53 10.68
CA GLY A 44 1.83 -26.32 9.62
C GLY A 44 2.90 -26.91 8.69
N ASN A 45 2.52 -27.92 7.92
CA ASN A 45 3.35 -28.51 6.89
C ASN A 45 3.15 -27.79 5.56
N ILE A 46 4.20 -27.70 4.75
CA ILE A 46 4.13 -27.29 3.35
C ILE A 46 4.25 -28.55 2.49
N THR A 47 3.23 -28.83 1.70
CA THR A 47 3.21 -29.96 0.78
C THR A 47 3.31 -29.42 -0.65
N ILE A 48 4.27 -29.93 -1.43
CA ILE A 48 4.38 -29.71 -2.88
C ILE A 48 3.88 -30.97 -3.56
N THR A 49 2.74 -30.89 -4.24
CA THR A 49 2.13 -32.01 -4.92
C THR A 49 2.28 -31.82 -6.43
N ALA A 50 2.71 -32.85 -7.15
CA ALA A 50 2.70 -32.84 -8.58
C ALA A 50 1.24 -32.94 -9.10
N PRO A 51 0.85 -32.14 -10.10
CA PRO A 51 -0.47 -32.30 -10.72
C PRO A 51 -0.55 -33.65 -11.45
N ASP A 52 -1.73 -34.23 -11.49
CA ASP A 52 -2.01 -35.45 -12.24
C ASP A 52 -2.13 -35.08 -13.75
N THR A 53 -0.97 -34.93 -14.39
CA THR A 53 -0.87 -34.61 -15.83
C THR A 53 0.26 -35.42 -16.46
N ASP A 54 0.10 -35.74 -17.74
CA ASP A 54 1.14 -36.41 -18.56
C ASP A 54 2.28 -35.43 -18.96
N GLU A 55 2.23 -34.18 -18.52
CA GLU A 55 3.21 -33.15 -18.87
C GLU A 55 4.27 -33.00 -17.79
N THR A 56 5.52 -32.79 -18.22
CA THR A 56 6.62 -32.46 -17.29
C THR A 56 6.57 -31.00 -16.92
N ASN A 57 6.21 -30.71 -15.68
CA ASN A 57 6.23 -29.35 -15.11
C ASN A 57 7.55 -29.13 -14.36
N THR A 58 8.27 -28.08 -14.68
CA THR A 58 9.51 -27.70 -13.99
C THR A 58 9.27 -26.53 -13.09
N LEU A 59 9.50 -26.68 -11.77
CA LEU A 59 9.53 -25.59 -10.81
C LEU A 59 10.99 -25.19 -10.58
N THR A 60 11.36 -24.00 -11.03
CA THR A 60 12.70 -23.44 -10.78
C THR A 60 12.66 -22.48 -9.60
N PHE A 61 13.47 -22.73 -8.59
CA PHE A 61 13.62 -21.81 -7.46
C PHE A 61 14.59 -20.68 -7.84
N PRO A 62 14.33 -19.43 -7.48
CA PRO A 62 15.28 -18.35 -7.75
C PRO A 62 16.56 -18.54 -6.92
N GLU A 63 17.70 -18.15 -7.48
CA GLU A 63 19.00 -18.20 -6.78
C GLU A 63 19.10 -17.21 -5.61
N THR A 64 18.15 -16.27 -5.51
CA THR A 64 18.08 -15.27 -4.45
C THR A 64 17.05 -15.65 -3.39
N THR A 65 17.27 -15.22 -2.16
CA THR A 65 16.28 -15.37 -1.07
C THR A 65 14.96 -14.74 -1.48
N GLY A 66 13.89 -15.50 -1.46
CA GLY A 66 12.55 -15.04 -1.82
C GLY A 66 11.46 -15.75 -1.04
N THR A 67 10.27 -15.17 -1.05
CA THR A 67 9.07 -15.76 -0.45
C THR A 67 8.14 -16.23 -1.55
N PHE A 68 7.62 -17.45 -1.46
CA PHE A 68 6.57 -17.92 -2.37
C PHE A 68 5.30 -17.11 -2.15
N ALA A 69 4.79 -16.52 -3.24
CA ALA A 69 3.50 -15.87 -3.22
C ALA A 69 2.39 -16.95 -3.22
N THR A 70 1.49 -16.89 -2.26
CA THR A 70 0.27 -17.70 -2.29
C THR A 70 -0.76 -17.08 -3.23
N GLU A 71 -1.76 -17.86 -3.68
CA GLU A 71 -2.87 -17.35 -4.51
C GLU A 71 -3.50 -16.09 -3.92
N ASN A 72 -3.74 -16.08 -2.62
CA ASN A 72 -4.27 -14.92 -1.90
C ASN A 72 -3.31 -13.72 -1.86
N SER A 73 -2.02 -13.94 -2.08
CA SER A 73 -1.01 -12.88 -2.11
C SER A 73 -0.76 -12.32 -3.51
N LEU A 74 -1.28 -12.96 -4.56
CA LEU A 74 -1.15 -12.54 -5.96
C LEU A 74 -2.26 -11.58 -6.40
N GLY A 75 -3.30 -11.36 -5.59
CA GLY A 75 -4.36 -10.38 -5.85
C GLY A 75 -3.81 -8.96 -6.03
N MET A 76 -4.69 -8.01 -6.36
CA MET A 76 -4.32 -6.61 -6.58
C MET A 76 -3.60 -6.03 -5.36
N ARG A 77 -2.27 -6.09 -5.37
CA ARG A 77 -1.44 -5.64 -4.25
C ARG A 77 -1.39 -4.12 -4.14
N ASN A 78 -1.47 -3.42 -5.26
CA ASN A 78 -1.44 -1.96 -5.28
C ASN A 78 -2.82 -1.42 -5.64
N LEU A 79 -3.49 -0.83 -4.66
CA LEU A 79 -4.79 -0.18 -4.86
C LEU A 79 -4.65 1.22 -5.47
N ILE A 80 -3.47 1.84 -5.37
CA ILE A 80 -3.23 3.19 -5.88
C ILE A 80 -2.93 3.11 -7.39
N ILE A 81 -3.83 3.65 -8.19
CA ILE A 81 -3.68 3.75 -9.64
C ILE A 81 -2.80 4.96 -9.97
N ASN A 82 -1.86 4.80 -10.92
CA ASN A 82 -0.91 5.85 -11.32
C ASN A 82 -0.09 6.41 -10.14
N GLY A 83 0.29 5.54 -9.20
CA GLY A 83 1.08 5.96 -8.03
C GLY A 83 2.52 6.39 -8.36
N ASN A 84 3.01 6.04 -9.56
CA ASN A 84 4.30 6.49 -10.10
C ASN A 84 4.21 7.79 -10.90
N MET A 85 3.06 8.44 -10.94
CA MET A 85 2.79 9.72 -11.62
C MET A 85 3.13 9.73 -13.12
N ALA A 86 3.17 8.55 -13.78
CA ALA A 86 3.62 8.41 -15.16
C ALA A 86 2.60 8.91 -16.19
N ILE A 87 1.31 8.89 -15.85
CA ILE A 87 0.22 9.22 -16.78
C ILE A 87 -0.34 10.60 -16.44
N ALA A 88 -0.27 11.52 -17.38
CA ALA A 88 -0.76 12.91 -17.28
C ALA A 88 -1.45 13.32 -18.58
N GLN A 89 -2.69 12.85 -18.80
CA GLN A 89 -3.41 13.02 -20.06
C GLN A 89 -3.99 14.42 -20.24
N ARG A 90 -4.27 15.16 -19.14
CA ARG A 90 -4.86 16.51 -19.21
C ARG A 90 -3.82 17.56 -19.54
N ALA A 91 -2.73 17.56 -18.79
CA ALA A 91 -1.59 18.46 -18.95
C ALA A 91 -0.41 17.96 -18.13
N THR A 92 0.79 18.36 -18.47
CA THR A 92 1.98 18.12 -17.64
C THR A 92 2.25 19.26 -16.65
N SER A 93 1.64 20.43 -16.84
CA SER A 93 1.73 21.57 -15.91
C SER A 93 0.50 22.46 -16.03
N ILE A 94 -0.06 22.89 -14.92
CA ILE A 94 -1.15 23.86 -14.81
C ILE A 94 -0.81 24.87 -13.72
N THR A 95 -0.99 26.15 -14.01
CA THR A 95 -0.72 27.29 -13.11
C THR A 95 -2.02 27.96 -12.66
N GLY A 96 -1.95 28.75 -11.61
CA GLY A 96 -3.07 29.55 -11.12
C GLY A 96 -4.19 28.73 -10.48
N ILE A 97 -3.89 27.59 -9.92
CA ILE A 97 -4.88 26.71 -9.28
C ILE A 97 -5.27 27.28 -7.93
N THR A 98 -6.56 27.57 -7.76
CA THR A 98 -7.16 28.08 -6.51
C THR A 98 -8.31 27.21 -5.99
N SER A 99 -8.67 26.14 -6.69
CA SER A 99 -9.81 25.28 -6.36
C SER A 99 -9.46 23.81 -6.47
N ALA A 100 -10.35 22.95 -5.98
CA ALA A 100 -10.20 21.51 -6.12
C ALA A 100 -10.36 21.05 -7.58
N GLY A 101 -9.58 20.04 -8.00
CA GLY A 101 -9.67 19.49 -9.35
C GLY A 101 -8.60 18.47 -9.69
N TYR A 102 -8.81 17.79 -10.84
CA TYR A 102 -7.83 16.92 -11.47
C TYR A 102 -7.10 17.74 -12.56
N TYR A 103 -5.85 18.06 -12.34
CA TYR A 103 -5.11 19.01 -13.17
C TYR A 103 -4.06 18.37 -14.07
N THR A 104 -3.16 17.57 -13.53
CA THR A 104 -2.07 16.95 -14.29
C THR A 104 -2.11 15.41 -14.21
N CYS A 105 -1.43 14.80 -13.24
CA CYS A 105 -1.36 13.35 -13.13
C CYS A 105 -2.75 12.73 -12.95
N ASP A 106 -3.07 11.75 -13.79
CA ASP A 106 -4.38 11.12 -13.79
C ASP A 106 -4.64 10.37 -12.47
N ARG A 107 -5.90 10.37 -12.01
CA ARG A 107 -6.38 9.80 -10.74
C ARG A 107 -5.98 10.58 -9.49
N TRP A 108 -5.19 11.65 -9.61
CA TRP A 108 -4.78 12.51 -8.49
C TRP A 108 -5.53 13.83 -8.51
N ASN A 109 -6.31 14.05 -7.45
CA ASN A 109 -7.09 15.27 -7.25
C ASN A 109 -6.35 16.19 -6.26
N MET A 110 -6.23 17.44 -6.60
CA MET A 110 -5.83 18.48 -5.65
C MET A 110 -7.08 18.97 -4.94
N SER A 111 -7.16 18.77 -3.63
CA SER A 111 -8.22 19.27 -2.77
C SER A 111 -7.77 20.61 -2.22
N ASN A 112 -8.18 21.71 -2.86
CA ASN A 112 -7.87 23.07 -2.42
C ASN A 112 -9.16 23.86 -2.22
N THR A 113 -9.29 24.48 -1.05
CA THR A 113 -10.32 25.45 -0.74
C THR A 113 -9.63 26.68 -0.18
N THR A 114 -9.42 27.68 -1.00
CA THR A 114 -8.83 28.99 -0.69
C THR A 114 -7.43 29.00 -0.04
N ALA A 115 -6.79 27.86 0.14
CA ALA A 115 -5.44 27.77 0.72
C ALA A 115 -4.33 28.07 -0.32
N GLY A 116 -4.17 29.32 -0.67
CA GLY A 116 -3.15 29.80 -1.62
C GLY A 116 -3.43 29.54 -3.08
N THR A 117 -2.51 29.96 -3.94
CA THR A 117 -2.53 29.70 -5.39
C THR A 117 -1.36 28.81 -5.77
N TRP A 118 -1.60 27.84 -6.64
CA TRP A 118 -0.69 26.75 -6.89
C TRP A 118 -0.40 26.51 -8.37
N THR A 119 0.78 26.01 -8.63
CA THR A 119 1.11 25.30 -9.88
C THR A 119 1.24 23.81 -9.58
N GLN A 120 0.58 22.97 -10.37
CA GLN A 120 0.76 21.52 -10.32
C GLN A 120 1.50 21.05 -11.57
N THR A 121 2.53 20.23 -11.39
CA THR A 121 3.39 19.75 -12.49
C THR A 121 3.68 18.25 -12.33
N GLN A 122 3.65 17.52 -13.46
CA GLN A 122 4.33 16.25 -13.57
C GLN A 122 5.82 16.55 -13.77
N ASP A 123 6.62 16.32 -12.73
CA ASP A 123 8.04 16.71 -12.67
C ASP A 123 8.95 15.48 -12.86
N THR A 124 10.19 15.73 -13.28
CA THR A 124 11.24 14.70 -13.44
C THR A 124 12.17 14.61 -12.25
N ASP A 125 12.00 15.47 -11.24
CA ASP A 125 12.69 15.35 -9.96
C ASP A 125 12.09 14.16 -9.17
N VAL A 126 12.85 13.08 -9.05
CA VAL A 126 12.41 11.81 -8.48
C VAL A 126 13.47 11.24 -7.53
N PRO A 127 13.10 10.34 -6.60
CA PRO A 127 14.09 9.68 -5.74
C PRO A 127 15.04 8.82 -6.57
N THR A 128 16.33 9.15 -6.51
CA THR A 128 17.39 8.52 -7.32
C THR A 128 17.48 7.01 -7.05
N GLY A 129 17.56 6.22 -8.13
CA GLY A 129 17.76 4.78 -8.06
C GLY A 129 16.52 3.97 -7.64
N GLN A 130 15.35 4.61 -7.50
CA GLN A 130 14.12 3.95 -7.07
C GLN A 130 13.18 3.55 -8.21
N GLY A 131 13.59 3.76 -9.47
CA GLY A 131 12.84 3.33 -10.65
C GLY A 131 11.67 4.22 -11.06
N PHE A 132 11.53 5.42 -10.47
CA PHE A 132 10.53 6.40 -10.88
C PHE A 132 11.05 7.29 -12.00
N ALA A 133 10.19 7.59 -12.97
CA ALA A 133 10.48 8.53 -14.06
C ALA A 133 9.82 9.90 -13.81
N SER A 134 8.79 9.95 -12.97
CA SER A 134 8.00 11.16 -12.74
C SER A 134 7.56 11.26 -11.27
N SER A 135 7.33 12.49 -10.84
CA SER A 135 6.70 12.85 -9.58
C SER A 135 5.56 13.86 -9.82
N LEU A 136 4.69 14.03 -8.84
CA LEU A 136 3.73 15.13 -8.84
C LEU A 136 4.26 16.23 -7.93
N LYS A 137 4.51 17.40 -8.50
CA LYS A 137 4.97 18.59 -7.79
C LYS A 137 3.84 19.59 -7.61
N LEU A 138 3.73 20.13 -6.42
CA LEU A 138 2.91 21.27 -6.06
C LEU A 138 3.83 22.43 -5.68
N ASP A 139 3.66 23.58 -6.36
CA ASP A 139 4.45 24.79 -6.13
C ASP A 139 3.51 25.94 -5.75
N CYS A 140 3.71 26.49 -4.55
CA CYS A 140 2.89 27.60 -4.04
C CYS A 140 3.37 28.90 -4.69
N THR A 141 2.52 29.50 -5.52
CA THR A 141 2.82 30.76 -6.24
C THR A 141 2.26 31.98 -5.55
N THR A 142 1.25 31.82 -4.69
CA THR A 142 0.75 32.86 -3.80
C THR A 142 0.44 32.22 -2.46
N ALA A 143 1.19 32.62 -1.45
CA ALA A 143 1.08 32.07 -0.11
C ALA A 143 -0.23 32.47 0.59
N ASP A 144 -0.69 31.61 1.48
CA ASP A 144 -1.71 31.90 2.49
C ASP A 144 -1.21 31.48 3.89
N ALA A 145 -0.54 32.41 4.53
CA ALA A 145 0.03 32.18 5.87
C ALA A 145 -1.05 32.15 6.99
N SER A 146 -2.28 32.58 6.68
CA SER A 146 -3.36 32.77 7.69
C SER A 146 -4.63 32.05 7.26
N LEU A 147 -4.58 30.72 7.23
CA LEU A 147 -5.72 29.89 6.84
C LEU A 147 -6.99 30.24 7.63
N ALA A 148 -8.09 30.47 6.92
CA ALA A 148 -9.40 30.50 7.54
C ALA A 148 -9.78 29.11 8.07
N ALA A 149 -10.75 29.08 8.99
CA ALA A 149 -11.14 27.83 9.65
C ALA A 149 -11.50 26.69 8.66
N GLY A 150 -12.16 27.02 7.55
CA GLY A 150 -12.59 26.06 6.52
C GLY A 150 -11.57 25.74 5.44
N ASP A 151 -10.43 26.43 5.41
CA ASP A 151 -9.44 26.23 4.37
C ASP A 151 -8.78 24.87 4.46
N GLN A 152 -8.47 24.31 3.32
CA GLN A 152 -7.77 23.05 3.22
C GLN A 152 -6.95 22.96 1.95
N LEU A 153 -5.83 22.27 2.06
CA LEU A 153 -5.02 21.83 0.94
C LEU A 153 -4.66 20.36 1.13
N GLY A 154 -4.84 19.57 0.11
CA GLY A 154 -4.44 18.16 0.12
C GLY A 154 -4.30 17.59 -1.27
N LEU A 155 -3.62 16.48 -1.35
CA LEU A 155 -3.58 15.62 -2.50
C LEU A 155 -4.37 14.36 -2.19
N GLU A 156 -5.23 13.93 -3.10
CA GLU A 156 -6.09 12.77 -2.85
C GLU A 156 -6.22 11.86 -4.07
N THR A 157 -6.38 10.58 -3.82
CA THR A 157 -6.78 9.60 -4.83
C THR A 157 -7.97 8.81 -4.32
N ARG A 158 -8.84 8.43 -5.26
CA ARG A 158 -10.14 7.79 -4.99
C ARG A 158 -10.11 6.36 -5.46
N LEU A 159 -10.49 5.45 -4.58
CA LEU A 159 -10.61 4.02 -4.84
C LEU A 159 -12.10 3.68 -4.92
N GLU A 160 -12.48 3.04 -6.02
CA GLU A 160 -13.85 2.57 -6.23
C GLU A 160 -14.14 1.40 -5.29
N GLY A 161 -15.37 1.29 -4.81
CA GLY A 161 -15.78 0.23 -3.92
C GLY A 161 -15.47 -1.18 -4.45
N LEU A 162 -15.67 -1.41 -5.75
CA LEU A 162 -15.31 -2.67 -6.44
C LEU A 162 -13.85 -3.09 -6.20
N ASN A 163 -12.93 -2.12 -6.18
CA ASN A 163 -11.50 -2.37 -6.04
C ASN A 163 -11.05 -2.53 -4.58
N CYS A 164 -11.98 -2.37 -3.64
CA CYS A 164 -11.69 -2.45 -2.19
C CYS A 164 -12.24 -3.74 -1.56
N GLN A 165 -12.96 -4.59 -2.28
CA GLN A 165 -13.65 -5.74 -1.70
C GLN A 165 -12.73 -6.75 -1.02
N GLN A 166 -11.50 -6.92 -1.52
CA GLN A 166 -10.47 -7.77 -0.89
C GLN A 166 -10.01 -7.28 0.48
N LEU A 167 -10.33 -6.05 0.86
CA LEU A 167 -10.03 -5.51 2.19
C LEU A 167 -10.97 -6.06 3.27
N GLU A 168 -12.11 -6.65 2.87
CA GLU A 168 -13.12 -7.24 3.78
C GLU A 168 -13.61 -6.26 4.87
N TYR A 169 -13.65 -4.95 4.57
CA TYR A 169 -14.06 -3.93 5.54
C TYR A 169 -15.52 -4.14 5.97
N GLY A 170 -15.80 -3.87 7.24
CA GLY A 170 -17.07 -4.18 7.89
C GLY A 170 -17.17 -5.61 8.43
N THR A 171 -16.08 -6.37 8.44
CA THR A 171 -16.03 -7.73 8.98
C THR A 171 -14.94 -7.87 10.05
N ALA A 172 -15.03 -8.92 10.87
CA ALA A 172 -14.00 -9.21 11.86
C ALA A 172 -12.63 -9.58 11.24
N THR A 173 -12.62 -9.90 9.95
CA THR A 173 -11.42 -10.28 9.19
C THR A 173 -10.89 -9.15 8.31
N ALA A 174 -11.36 -7.91 8.53
CA ALA A 174 -10.94 -6.74 7.79
C ALA A 174 -9.40 -6.62 7.73
N LYS A 175 -8.88 -6.46 6.50
CA LYS A 175 -7.44 -6.50 6.24
C LYS A 175 -6.80 -5.15 6.52
N SER A 176 -5.65 -5.16 7.18
CA SER A 176 -4.78 -3.98 7.25
C SER A 176 -4.15 -3.68 5.90
N THR A 177 -3.86 -2.41 5.66
CA THR A 177 -3.14 -1.95 4.47
C THR A 177 -1.84 -1.27 4.87
N THR A 178 -0.83 -1.39 4.04
CA THR A 178 0.42 -0.65 4.21
C THR A 178 0.59 0.30 3.02
N LEU A 179 0.57 1.58 3.31
CA LEU A 179 0.87 2.64 2.36
C LEU A 179 2.36 2.96 2.43
N SER A 180 3.07 2.93 1.29
CA SER A 180 4.42 3.45 1.20
C SER A 180 4.51 4.45 0.05
N PHE A 181 5.21 5.56 0.28
CA PHE A 181 5.38 6.61 -0.70
C PHE A 181 6.69 7.37 -0.47
N TRP A 182 7.18 7.99 -1.53
CA TRP A 182 8.28 8.94 -1.45
C TRP A 182 7.72 10.35 -1.41
N VAL A 183 8.31 11.19 -0.57
CA VAL A 183 7.90 12.58 -0.42
C VAL A 183 9.12 13.48 -0.26
N LYS A 184 9.03 14.68 -0.83
CA LYS A 184 10.00 15.75 -0.69
C LYS A 184 9.26 17.07 -0.47
N SER A 185 9.72 17.88 0.45
CA SER A 185 9.18 19.22 0.72
C SER A 185 10.29 20.15 1.17
N ASN A 186 10.16 21.41 0.86
CA ASN A 186 10.99 22.48 1.42
C ASN A 186 10.63 22.81 2.89
N LYS A 187 9.48 22.32 3.38
CA LYS A 187 9.03 22.49 4.77
C LYS A 187 9.09 21.17 5.52
N THR A 188 9.91 21.13 6.56
CA THR A 188 9.99 20.01 7.51
C THR A 188 8.86 20.09 8.52
N GLY A 189 8.50 18.96 9.13
CA GLY A 189 7.52 18.88 10.19
C GLY A 189 6.50 17.75 9.98
N VAL A 190 5.41 17.84 10.72
CA VAL A 190 4.36 16.81 10.76
C VAL A 190 3.33 17.08 9.68
N TYR A 191 2.97 16.04 8.97
CA TYR A 191 1.89 15.99 8.00
C TYR A 191 0.93 14.88 8.35
N THR A 192 -0.32 14.97 7.88
CA THR A 192 -1.35 13.98 8.15
C THR A 192 -1.73 13.25 6.86
N PHE A 193 -1.82 11.93 6.95
CA PHE A 193 -2.47 11.08 5.96
C PHE A 193 -3.80 10.59 6.51
N GLU A 194 -4.83 10.54 5.68
CA GLU A 194 -6.17 10.10 6.06
C GLU A 194 -6.71 9.08 5.05
N TYR A 195 -7.31 8.00 5.57
CA TYR A 195 -8.33 7.27 4.84
C TYR A 195 -9.72 7.73 5.28
N PHE A 196 -10.56 8.04 4.29
CA PHE A 196 -11.98 8.30 4.49
C PHE A 196 -12.79 7.28 3.71
N GLN A 197 -13.66 6.56 4.41
CA GLN A 197 -14.60 5.60 3.87
C GLN A 197 -15.95 6.28 3.65
N SER A 198 -16.37 6.39 2.39
CA SER A 198 -17.55 7.16 2.00
C SER A 198 -18.85 6.52 2.47
N ASP A 199 -18.99 5.21 2.20
CA ASP A 199 -20.26 4.51 2.41
C ASP A 199 -20.73 4.49 3.87
N SER A 200 -19.80 4.36 4.78
CA SER A 200 -20.08 4.31 6.22
C SER A 200 -19.72 5.60 6.96
N SER A 201 -19.28 6.65 6.23
CA SER A 201 -18.85 7.93 6.81
C SER A 201 -17.89 7.76 7.97
N ARG A 202 -16.80 7.04 7.74
CA ARG A 202 -15.77 6.74 8.74
C ARG A 202 -14.41 7.19 8.26
N SER A 203 -13.53 7.54 9.18
CA SER A 203 -12.15 7.91 8.84
C SER A 203 -11.16 7.40 9.87
N ILE A 204 -9.91 7.30 9.43
CA ILE A 204 -8.72 7.08 10.24
C ILE A 204 -7.61 7.96 9.69
N SER A 205 -6.82 8.56 10.58
CA SER A 205 -5.73 9.42 10.21
C SER A 205 -4.45 9.01 10.93
N GLN A 206 -3.33 9.12 10.21
CA GLN A 206 -1.99 8.86 10.75
C GLN A 206 -1.06 10.01 10.38
N THR A 207 -0.07 10.27 11.21
CA THR A 207 0.91 11.31 10.92
C THR A 207 2.20 10.72 10.35
N TYR A 208 2.87 11.50 9.51
CA TYR A 208 4.25 11.26 9.11
C TYR A 208 5.05 12.55 9.22
N THR A 209 6.36 12.42 9.38
CA THR A 209 7.24 13.58 9.54
C THR A 209 8.19 13.66 8.36
N ILE A 210 8.31 14.85 7.75
CA ILE A 210 9.38 15.18 6.82
C ILE A 210 10.51 15.77 7.67
N SER A 211 11.67 15.11 7.68
CA SER A 211 12.77 15.41 8.60
C SER A 211 13.78 16.35 8.00
N VAL A 212 14.01 16.30 6.68
CA VAL A 212 15.03 17.07 5.98
C VAL A 212 14.39 17.79 4.79
N ALA A 213 14.53 19.11 4.75
CA ALA A 213 14.02 19.91 3.64
C ALA A 213 14.71 19.51 2.31
N ASP A 214 13.97 19.61 1.22
CA ASP A 214 14.43 19.38 -0.15
C ASP A 214 15.07 18.00 -0.39
N THR A 215 14.74 17.03 0.45
CA THR A 215 15.26 15.66 0.38
C THR A 215 14.14 14.65 0.20
N TRP A 216 14.32 13.71 -0.72
CA TRP A 216 13.38 12.59 -0.89
C TRP A 216 13.46 11.62 0.28
N GLU A 217 12.34 11.44 0.98
CA GLU A 217 12.21 10.50 2.09
C GLU A 217 11.12 9.48 1.79
N LYS A 218 11.41 8.19 2.04
CA LYS A 218 10.39 7.14 1.98
C LYS A 218 9.62 7.10 3.29
N LYS A 219 8.29 7.13 3.20
CA LYS A 219 7.39 6.96 4.33
C LYS A 219 6.61 5.66 4.18
N THR A 220 6.33 5.02 5.31
CA THR A 220 5.51 3.80 5.37
C THR A 220 4.55 3.95 6.53
N ILE A 221 3.26 3.73 6.26
CA ILE A 221 2.17 3.83 7.22
C ILE A 221 1.34 2.56 7.12
N THR A 222 1.18 1.84 8.22
CA THR A 222 0.27 0.70 8.30
C THR A 222 -1.03 1.15 8.95
N ILE A 223 -2.15 0.80 8.35
CA ILE A 223 -3.49 1.16 8.79
C ILE A 223 -4.28 -0.12 8.95
N ASP A 224 -4.85 -0.31 10.14
CA ASP A 224 -5.70 -1.45 10.43
C ASP A 224 -6.97 -1.43 9.58
N GLY A 225 -7.53 -2.61 9.32
CA GLY A 225 -8.80 -2.73 8.62
C GLY A 225 -9.97 -2.20 9.46
N ASP A 226 -10.95 -1.59 8.81
CA ASP A 226 -12.18 -1.17 9.50
C ASP A 226 -13.10 -2.38 9.70
N THR A 227 -13.24 -2.84 10.94
CA THR A 227 -14.12 -3.98 11.27
C THR A 227 -15.60 -3.60 11.37
N SER A 228 -15.93 -2.31 11.25
CA SER A 228 -17.29 -1.81 11.46
C SER A 228 -17.91 -1.17 10.23
N GLY A 229 -17.11 -0.47 9.41
CA GLY A 229 -17.58 0.24 8.23
C GLY A 229 -17.55 -0.65 6.99
N ILE A 230 -18.67 -0.76 6.30
CA ILE A 230 -18.81 -1.55 5.06
C ILE A 230 -18.49 -0.67 3.86
N ILE A 231 -17.73 -1.19 2.91
CA ILE A 231 -17.53 -0.61 1.58
C ILE A 231 -18.44 -1.34 0.59
N ASN A 232 -19.31 -0.62 -0.09
CA ASN A 232 -20.23 -1.17 -1.07
C ASN A 232 -19.47 -1.74 -2.29
N ASN A 233 -19.99 -2.82 -2.86
CA ASN A 233 -19.42 -3.41 -4.07
C ASN A 233 -20.01 -2.71 -5.32
N ASP A 234 -19.62 -1.47 -5.55
CA ASP A 234 -20.09 -0.64 -6.65
C ASP A 234 -18.99 0.27 -7.21
N ASN A 235 -19.34 1.09 -8.21
CA ASN A 235 -18.44 2.06 -8.85
C ASN A 235 -18.31 3.37 -8.04
N GLY A 236 -19.00 3.49 -6.91
CA GLY A 236 -18.94 4.65 -6.03
C GLY A 236 -17.59 4.78 -5.35
N LEU A 237 -17.43 5.86 -4.61
CA LEU A 237 -16.25 6.09 -3.79
C LEU A 237 -16.29 5.16 -2.57
N GLY A 238 -15.51 4.09 -2.58
CA GLY A 238 -15.34 3.23 -1.42
C GLY A 238 -14.34 3.82 -0.41
N LEU A 239 -13.14 4.16 -0.88
CA LEU A 239 -12.09 4.66 -0.01
C LEU A 239 -11.36 5.85 -0.66
N LEU A 240 -11.21 6.94 0.10
CA LEU A 240 -10.40 8.11 -0.26
C LEU A 240 -9.09 8.04 0.51
N ALA A 241 -7.96 8.11 -0.21
CA ALA A 241 -6.64 8.30 0.37
C ALA A 241 -6.24 9.77 0.20
N LYS A 242 -6.01 10.48 1.30
CA LYS A 242 -5.72 11.93 1.30
C LYS A 242 -4.47 12.24 2.10
N TRP A 243 -3.57 12.99 1.50
CA TRP A 243 -2.43 13.64 2.14
C TRP A 243 -2.82 15.10 2.42
N TRP A 244 -2.91 15.43 3.70
CA TRP A 244 -3.20 16.79 4.14
C TRP A 244 -1.92 17.62 4.15
N LEU A 245 -1.92 18.71 3.38
CA LEU A 245 -0.78 19.62 3.21
C LEU A 245 -0.98 20.93 3.93
N ALA A 246 -2.22 21.35 4.14
CA ALA A 246 -2.61 22.46 4.98
C ALA A 246 -4.06 22.27 5.43
N ALA A 247 -4.40 22.73 6.64
CA ALA A 247 -5.74 22.59 7.21
C ALA A 247 -6.05 23.69 8.21
N GLY A 248 -7.17 24.38 8.03
CA GLY A 248 -7.74 25.29 9.01
C GLY A 248 -8.36 24.56 10.21
N THR A 249 -8.80 25.31 11.20
CA THR A 249 -9.25 24.77 12.49
C THR A 249 -10.51 23.90 12.41
N SER A 250 -11.33 24.04 11.37
CA SER A 250 -12.47 23.15 11.15
C SER A 250 -12.07 21.68 10.97
N TRP A 251 -10.81 21.42 10.59
CA TRP A 251 -10.30 20.08 10.30
C TRP A 251 -9.31 19.56 11.35
N SER A 252 -8.69 20.47 12.14
CA SER A 252 -7.54 20.18 13.00
C SER A 252 -7.71 20.55 14.48
N SER A 253 -8.89 21.04 14.91
CA SER A 253 -9.10 21.52 16.29
C SER A 253 -9.47 20.43 17.29
N GLY A 254 -9.76 19.23 16.84
CA GLY A 254 -10.13 18.10 17.69
C GLY A 254 -8.96 17.16 18.01
N THR A 255 -9.29 15.97 18.49
CA THR A 255 -8.32 14.90 18.70
C THR A 255 -8.21 14.06 17.43
N LEU A 256 -7.00 13.89 16.89
CA LEU A 256 -6.77 13.11 15.69
C LEU A 256 -7.35 11.70 15.82
N ALA A 257 -8.15 11.28 14.85
CA ALA A 257 -8.76 9.95 14.79
C ALA A 257 -7.72 8.90 14.35
N THR A 258 -6.89 8.40 15.27
CA THR A 258 -5.83 7.42 15.01
C THR A 258 -6.33 5.97 14.91
N SER A 259 -7.62 5.76 15.12
CA SER A 259 -8.34 4.51 14.85
C SER A 259 -9.61 4.82 14.05
N TRP A 260 -10.17 3.82 13.38
CA TRP A 260 -11.42 4.00 12.63
C TRP A 260 -12.55 4.49 13.50
N ALA A 261 -13.09 5.64 13.16
CA ALA A 261 -14.16 6.29 13.89
C ALA A 261 -15.19 6.90 12.92
N THR A 262 -16.39 7.18 13.41
CA THR A 262 -17.36 8.00 12.67
C THR A 262 -16.72 9.33 12.33
N LEU A 263 -16.89 9.77 11.09
CA LEU A 263 -16.29 11.00 10.57
C LEU A 263 -16.65 12.20 11.47
N SER A 264 -15.62 12.89 11.93
CA SER A 264 -15.75 14.16 12.64
C SER A 264 -14.71 15.12 12.07
N ASN A 265 -15.15 16.19 11.41
CA ASN A 265 -14.26 17.10 10.71
C ASN A 265 -13.08 17.61 11.57
N PRO A 266 -13.27 18.06 12.83
CA PRO A 266 -12.17 18.53 13.65
C PRO A 266 -11.09 17.49 13.97
N ASN A 267 -11.40 16.20 13.81
CA ASN A 267 -10.52 15.08 14.18
C ASN A 267 -9.74 14.50 13.00
N ARG A 268 -9.82 15.11 11.82
CA ARG A 268 -9.24 14.55 10.59
C ARG A 268 -7.76 14.85 10.42
N VAL A 269 -7.31 15.97 10.97
CA VAL A 269 -5.94 16.48 10.79
C VAL A 269 -5.30 16.74 12.14
N SER A 270 -4.02 16.41 12.27
CA SER A 270 -3.24 16.77 13.46
C SER A 270 -3.17 18.29 13.62
N SER A 271 -3.36 18.77 14.85
CA SER A 271 -3.13 20.19 15.18
C SER A 271 -1.68 20.65 14.95
N SER A 272 -0.75 19.70 14.80
CA SER A 272 0.65 19.96 14.47
C SER A 272 0.94 19.89 12.98
N ASN A 273 -0.08 19.73 12.11
CA ASN A 273 0.12 19.65 10.66
C ASN A 273 0.72 20.95 10.12
N VAL A 274 1.77 20.79 9.32
CA VAL A 274 2.42 21.94 8.66
C VAL A 274 1.42 22.64 7.73
N ASN A 275 1.46 23.99 7.71
CA ASN A 275 0.82 24.75 6.64
C ASN A 275 1.78 24.85 5.44
N LEU A 276 1.53 24.07 4.40
CA LEU A 276 2.34 24.11 3.18
C LEU A 276 2.01 25.35 2.33
N ALA A 277 0.86 25.97 2.55
CA ALA A 277 0.43 27.18 1.84
C ALA A 277 1.10 28.48 2.33
N ASP A 278 1.79 28.44 3.45
CA ASP A 278 2.53 29.61 4.00
C ASP A 278 3.85 29.85 3.24
#